data_23ad900e0ced6c4e6d5785d5d3633efd
#
_entry.id   23ad900e0ced6c4e6d5785d5d3633efd
#
_cell.length_a   1.000
_cell.length_b   1.000
_cell.length_c   1.000
_cell.angle_alpha   90.00
_cell.angle_beta   90.00
_cell.angle_gamma   90.00
#
_symmetry.space_group_name_H-M   'P 1'
#
loop_
_entity.id
_entity.type
_entity.pdbx_description
1 polymer ?
#
loop_
_entity_poly.entity_id
_entity_poly.type
_entity_poly.pdbx_seq_one_letter_code
_entity_poly.pdbx_strand_id
1 'polypeptide(L)'
;MNKNIISHEFYITKKQRNKLNNHTSFIIWFTGLSGAGKSTIANALESKLNDNSIHTYLLDGDNVRQGLNVDLTFSQEDRTENIRRIAEVSSLLIDAGLVVLSAFVSPYIKDRMLVKSKVKDINFIEIFVDTPLEECMRRDTKGLYGKAKKGLIKNFTGINAPYERPENPNLRIDTTKSTVDEAVNMILNTIETKLEKSIL
;
A
#
# COMPACT_ATOMS: atom_id res chain seq x y z
N MET A 1 10.43 -25.04 6.42
CA MET A 1 11.45 -24.11 6.97
C MET A 1 12.83 -24.73 6.77
N ASN A 2 13.80 -23.97 6.32
CA ASN A 2 15.17 -24.46 6.17
C ASN A 2 15.76 -24.68 7.57
N LYS A 3 16.09 -25.93 7.92
CA LYS A 3 16.56 -26.34 9.27
C LYS A 3 17.87 -25.68 9.71
N ASN A 4 18.54 -24.99 8.79
CA ASN A 4 19.85 -24.34 9.01
C ASN A 4 19.73 -22.82 9.31
N ILE A 5 18.50 -22.29 9.42
CA ILE A 5 18.29 -20.87 9.75
C ILE A 5 17.88 -20.77 11.23
N ILE A 6 18.74 -20.12 12.03
CA ILE A 6 18.51 -19.85 13.45
C ILE A 6 18.25 -18.35 13.59
N SER A 7 17.11 -17.98 14.18
CA SER A 7 16.82 -16.58 14.46
C SER A 7 17.74 -16.06 15.57
N HIS A 8 18.22 -14.84 15.40
CA HIS A 8 18.94 -14.11 16.45
C HIS A 8 17.98 -13.15 17.16
N GLU A 9 18.02 -13.09 18.48
CA GLU A 9 17.27 -12.14 19.27
C GLU A 9 18.04 -10.82 19.40
N PHE A 10 17.36 -9.70 19.10
CA PHE A 10 17.94 -8.38 19.21
C PHE A 10 17.45 -7.65 20.46
N TYR A 11 18.35 -6.88 21.08
CA TYR A 11 18.01 -6.09 22.29
C TYR A 11 17.05 -4.95 21.99
N ILE A 12 17.14 -4.35 20.80
CA ILE A 12 16.28 -3.22 20.41
C ILE A 12 15.01 -3.75 19.75
N THR A 13 13.88 -3.45 20.36
CA THR A 13 12.55 -3.91 19.94
C THR A 13 11.80 -2.82 19.17
N LYS A 14 10.75 -3.21 18.41
CA LYS A 14 9.79 -2.28 17.78
C LYS A 14 9.25 -1.25 18.79
N LYS A 15 8.92 -1.69 20.02
CA LYS A 15 8.41 -0.78 21.09
C LYS A 15 9.41 0.33 21.41
N GLN A 16 10.70 0.00 21.50
CA GLN A 16 11.74 1.00 21.78
C GLN A 16 11.92 1.98 20.60
N ARG A 17 11.87 1.50 19.36
CA ARG A 17 11.91 2.34 18.16
C ARG A 17 10.70 3.28 18.08
N ASN A 18 9.48 2.77 18.32
CA ASN A 18 8.27 3.59 18.40
C ASN A 18 8.37 4.68 19.48
N LYS A 19 8.95 4.35 20.63
CA LYS A 19 9.19 5.33 21.70
C LYS A 19 10.15 6.45 21.28
N LEU A 20 11.24 6.11 20.55
CA LEU A 20 12.15 7.11 20.00
C LEU A 20 11.47 8.02 18.98
N ASN A 21 10.64 7.44 18.13
CA ASN A 21 9.90 8.16 17.09
C ASN A 21 8.69 8.93 17.64
N ASN A 22 8.29 8.67 18.90
CA ASN A 22 7.12 9.26 19.54
C ASN A 22 5.79 8.99 18.78
N HIS A 23 5.72 7.89 18.02
CA HIS A 23 4.52 7.40 17.36
C HIS A 23 4.58 5.88 17.16
N THR A 24 3.43 5.27 16.91
CA THR A 24 3.34 3.85 16.55
C THR A 24 3.71 3.63 15.08
N SER A 25 4.04 2.38 14.74
CA SER A 25 4.36 1.98 13.37
C SER A 25 3.36 0.96 12.85
N PHE A 26 2.88 1.16 11.62
CA PHE A 26 1.88 0.33 10.95
C PHE A 26 1.92 0.58 9.44
N ILE A 27 1.09 -0.13 8.66
CA ILE A 27 0.98 0.07 7.22
C ILE A 27 -0.39 0.62 6.84
N ILE A 28 -0.39 1.57 5.91
CA ILE A 28 -1.55 2.06 5.18
C ILE A 28 -1.45 1.51 3.76
N TRP A 29 -2.31 0.53 3.45
CA TRP A 29 -2.30 -0.18 2.19
C TRP A 29 -3.34 0.36 1.23
N PHE A 30 -2.92 1.10 0.22
CA PHE A 30 -3.80 1.60 -0.83
C PHE A 30 -3.95 0.55 -1.93
N THR A 31 -5.19 0.15 -2.22
CA THR A 31 -5.54 -0.73 -3.33
C THR A 31 -6.57 -0.06 -4.24
N GLY A 32 -6.62 -0.47 -5.50
CA GLY A 32 -7.52 0.09 -6.52
C GLY A 32 -6.92 0.04 -7.91
N LEU A 33 -7.72 0.36 -8.93
CA LEU A 33 -7.34 0.31 -10.33
C LEU A 33 -6.17 1.26 -10.66
N SER A 34 -5.48 1.03 -11.78
CA SER A 34 -4.53 2.00 -12.33
C SER A 34 -5.28 3.31 -12.62
N GLY A 35 -4.68 4.48 -12.34
CA GLY A 35 -5.35 5.77 -12.52
C GLY A 35 -6.42 6.13 -11.46
N ALA A 36 -6.64 5.27 -10.46
CA ALA A 36 -7.62 5.54 -9.41
C ALA A 36 -7.23 6.71 -8.47
N GLY A 37 -5.96 7.11 -8.41
CA GLY A 37 -5.48 8.20 -7.55
C GLY A 37 -4.67 7.73 -6.33
N LYS A 38 -4.36 6.44 -6.21
CA LYS A 38 -3.63 5.88 -5.05
C LYS A 38 -2.35 6.62 -4.71
N SER A 39 -1.43 6.74 -5.67
CA SER A 39 -0.12 7.37 -5.47
C SER A 39 -0.25 8.86 -5.14
N THR A 40 -1.23 9.55 -5.74
CA THR A 40 -1.50 10.97 -5.46
C THR A 40 -1.96 11.17 -4.03
N ILE A 41 -2.94 10.38 -3.57
CA ILE A 41 -3.45 10.45 -2.19
C ILE A 41 -2.38 10.02 -1.19
N ALA A 42 -1.65 8.93 -1.49
CA ALA A 42 -0.58 8.44 -0.61
C ALA A 42 0.54 9.47 -0.43
N ASN A 43 0.98 10.12 -1.51
CA ASN A 43 2.01 11.17 -1.46
C ASN A 43 1.53 12.41 -0.68
N ALA A 44 0.28 12.84 -0.87
CA ALA A 44 -0.28 13.96 -0.11
C ALA A 44 -0.42 13.62 1.39
N LEU A 45 -0.84 12.40 1.71
CA LEU A 45 -0.90 11.92 3.08
C LEU A 45 0.49 11.83 3.71
N GLU A 46 1.50 11.33 2.97
CA GLU A 46 2.88 11.26 3.45
C GLU A 46 3.40 12.65 3.82
N SER A 47 3.19 13.66 2.97
CA SER A 47 3.56 15.04 3.26
C SER A 47 2.89 15.53 4.55
N LYS A 48 1.59 15.29 4.71
CA LYS A 48 0.84 15.71 5.90
C LYS A 48 1.30 15.00 7.18
N LEU A 49 1.65 13.73 7.10
CA LEU A 49 2.22 12.99 8.24
C LEU A 49 3.61 13.50 8.59
N ASN A 50 4.45 13.80 7.60
CA ASN A 50 5.79 14.37 7.80
C ASN A 50 5.73 15.75 8.46
N ASP A 51 4.80 16.62 8.06
CA ASP A 51 4.55 17.92 8.70
C ASP A 51 4.20 17.79 10.19
N ASN A 52 3.63 16.65 10.59
CA ASN A 52 3.33 16.30 11.98
C ASN A 52 4.44 15.49 12.67
N SER A 53 5.63 15.45 12.10
CA SER A 53 6.81 14.72 12.64
C SER A 53 6.59 13.20 12.74
N ILE A 54 5.77 12.63 11.90
CA ILE A 54 5.59 11.17 11.78
C ILE A 54 6.59 10.65 10.74
N HIS A 55 7.42 9.73 11.13
CA HIS A 55 8.38 9.09 10.23
C HIS A 55 7.67 8.10 9.30
N THR A 56 7.73 8.37 8.02
CA THR A 56 7.02 7.61 6.98
C THR A 56 7.96 7.03 5.94
N TYR A 57 7.46 6.06 5.17
CA TYR A 57 8.07 5.63 3.91
C TYR A 57 6.99 5.21 2.91
N LEU A 58 7.01 5.81 1.72
CA LEU A 58 6.07 5.49 0.65
C LEU A 58 6.67 4.45 -0.33
N LEU A 59 6.03 3.29 -0.41
CA LEU A 59 6.29 2.25 -1.40
C LEU A 59 5.27 2.37 -2.54
N ASP A 60 5.71 2.85 -3.70
CA ASP A 60 4.89 2.96 -4.90
C ASP A 60 5.22 1.85 -5.90
N GLY A 61 4.17 1.33 -6.58
CA GLY A 61 4.30 0.18 -7.47
C GLY A 61 5.24 0.39 -8.65
N ASP A 62 5.32 1.60 -9.21
CA ASP A 62 6.23 1.88 -10.33
C ASP A 62 7.66 2.07 -9.84
N ASN A 63 7.84 2.71 -8.69
CA ASN A 63 9.17 2.97 -8.13
C ASN A 63 9.87 1.68 -7.72
N VAL A 64 9.19 0.76 -7.03
CA VAL A 64 9.80 -0.51 -6.60
C VAL A 64 10.17 -1.42 -7.77
N ARG A 65 9.49 -1.27 -8.92
CA ARG A 65 9.82 -2.02 -10.14
C ARG A 65 11.05 -1.50 -10.88
N GLN A 66 11.57 -0.34 -10.50
CA GLN A 66 12.84 0.17 -11.02
C GLN A 66 14.07 -0.40 -10.29
N GLY A 67 13.87 -1.07 -9.16
CA GLY A 67 14.94 -1.63 -8.33
C GLY A 67 14.55 -2.99 -7.74
N LEU A 68 13.91 -2.98 -6.57
CA LEU A 68 13.59 -4.19 -5.79
C LEU A 68 12.91 -5.31 -6.60
N ASN A 69 12.03 -4.95 -7.53
CA ASN A 69 11.21 -5.86 -8.32
C ASN A 69 11.45 -5.71 -9.83
N VAL A 70 12.66 -5.30 -10.24
CA VAL A 70 13.03 -5.10 -11.66
C VAL A 70 12.96 -6.40 -12.47
N ASP A 71 13.12 -7.54 -11.83
CA ASP A 71 13.07 -8.88 -12.41
C ASP A 71 11.63 -9.40 -12.65
N LEU A 72 10.60 -8.71 -12.12
CA LEU A 72 9.22 -9.16 -12.22
C LEU A 72 8.46 -8.51 -13.37
N THR A 73 7.67 -9.33 -14.07
CA THR A 73 6.75 -8.92 -15.12
C THR A 73 5.34 -8.60 -14.57
N PHE A 74 4.31 -8.61 -15.43
CA PHE A 74 2.91 -8.42 -15.04
C PHE A 74 2.09 -9.72 -15.14
N SER A 75 2.74 -10.89 -15.18
CA SER A 75 2.05 -12.18 -15.03
C SER A 75 1.34 -12.26 -13.67
N GLN A 76 0.42 -13.19 -13.52
CA GLN A 76 -0.28 -13.39 -12.25
C GLN A 76 0.70 -13.77 -11.15
N GLU A 77 1.64 -14.67 -11.45
CA GLU A 77 2.67 -15.15 -10.54
C GLU A 77 3.57 -14.01 -10.09
N ASP A 78 4.06 -13.19 -11.02
CA ASP A 78 4.92 -12.06 -10.72
C ASP A 78 4.20 -10.95 -9.94
N ARG A 79 2.90 -10.77 -10.14
CA ARG A 79 2.08 -9.86 -9.31
C ARG A 79 2.00 -10.34 -7.87
N THR A 80 1.76 -11.63 -7.66
CA THR A 80 1.75 -12.24 -6.32
C THR A 80 3.12 -12.13 -5.66
N GLU A 81 4.20 -12.44 -6.39
CA GLU A 81 5.57 -12.31 -5.88
C GLU A 81 5.93 -10.86 -5.57
N ASN A 82 5.52 -9.91 -6.41
CA ASN A 82 5.68 -8.48 -6.14
C ASN A 82 5.05 -8.11 -4.78
N ILE A 83 3.79 -8.50 -4.54
CA ILE A 83 3.11 -8.21 -3.27
C ILE A 83 3.76 -8.93 -2.10
N ARG A 84 4.24 -10.18 -2.28
CA ARG A 84 4.97 -10.91 -1.25
C ARG A 84 6.26 -10.17 -0.84
N ARG A 85 7.06 -9.70 -1.80
CA ARG A 85 8.28 -8.91 -1.51
C ARG A 85 7.96 -7.61 -0.78
N ILE A 86 6.91 -6.91 -1.21
CA ILE A 86 6.46 -5.68 -0.54
C ILE A 86 6.00 -5.95 0.89
N ALA A 87 5.32 -7.07 1.15
CA ALA A 87 4.94 -7.46 2.50
C ALA A 87 6.16 -7.65 3.43
N GLU A 88 7.22 -8.29 2.93
CA GLU A 88 8.47 -8.48 3.69
C GLU A 88 9.14 -7.12 3.99
N VAL A 89 9.32 -6.28 2.97
CA VAL A 89 9.93 -4.95 3.14
C VAL A 89 9.10 -4.10 4.10
N SER A 90 7.77 -4.10 3.94
CA SER A 90 6.87 -3.37 4.84
C SER A 90 6.99 -3.85 6.29
N SER A 91 7.11 -5.17 6.50
CA SER A 91 7.30 -5.74 7.85
C SER A 91 8.60 -5.25 8.50
N LEU A 92 9.70 -5.15 7.74
CA LEU A 92 10.97 -4.62 8.21
C LEU A 92 10.88 -3.12 8.55
N LEU A 93 10.23 -2.34 7.69
CA LEU A 93 10.05 -0.90 7.91
C LEU A 93 9.15 -0.61 9.12
N ILE A 94 8.08 -1.41 9.32
CA ILE A 94 7.23 -1.33 10.50
C ILE A 94 8.02 -1.69 11.76
N ASP A 95 8.87 -2.72 11.71
CA ASP A 95 9.74 -3.06 12.83
C ASP A 95 10.77 -1.96 13.11
N ALA A 96 11.27 -1.29 12.07
CA ALA A 96 12.14 -0.11 12.18
C ALA A 96 11.43 1.12 12.81
N GLY A 97 10.10 1.07 13.00
CA GLY A 97 9.34 2.13 13.66
C GLY A 97 8.67 3.12 12.71
N LEU A 98 8.58 2.81 11.41
CA LEU A 98 8.01 3.70 10.40
C LEU A 98 6.52 3.45 10.16
N VAL A 99 5.77 4.50 9.82
CA VAL A 99 4.47 4.37 9.18
C VAL A 99 4.69 4.15 7.69
N VAL A 100 4.30 2.98 7.18
CA VAL A 100 4.51 2.60 5.78
C VAL A 100 3.26 2.91 4.97
N LEU A 101 3.41 3.66 3.89
CA LEU A 101 2.36 3.85 2.89
C LEU A 101 2.67 2.97 1.69
N SER A 102 1.73 2.14 1.25
CA SER A 102 1.96 1.22 0.13
C SER A 102 0.89 1.40 -0.93
N ALA A 103 1.26 1.93 -2.11
CA ALA A 103 0.34 2.24 -3.20
C ALA A 103 0.47 1.25 -4.35
N PHE A 104 -0.34 0.20 -4.33
CA PHE A 104 -0.33 -0.89 -5.33
C PHE A 104 -1.72 -1.17 -5.85
N VAL A 105 -1.83 -1.67 -7.10
CA VAL A 105 -3.12 -2.18 -7.62
C VAL A 105 -3.58 -3.35 -6.75
N SER A 106 -2.68 -4.28 -6.39
CA SER A 106 -2.93 -5.48 -5.57
C SER A 106 -4.29 -6.11 -5.84
N PRO A 107 -4.50 -6.67 -7.07
CA PRO A 107 -5.83 -6.99 -7.56
C PRO A 107 -6.48 -8.19 -6.87
N TYR A 108 -5.71 -9.05 -6.21
CA TYR A 108 -6.20 -10.29 -5.63
C TYR A 108 -6.39 -10.18 -4.11
N ILE A 109 -7.54 -10.62 -3.61
CA ILE A 109 -7.85 -10.64 -2.17
C ILE A 109 -6.81 -11.48 -1.41
N LYS A 110 -6.45 -12.66 -1.95
CA LYS A 110 -5.44 -13.54 -1.35
C LYS A 110 -4.10 -12.85 -1.09
N ASP A 111 -3.66 -11.98 -2.02
CA ASP A 111 -2.38 -11.28 -1.90
C ASP A 111 -2.45 -10.19 -0.83
N ARG A 112 -3.57 -9.45 -0.73
CA ARG A 112 -3.79 -8.47 0.34
C ARG A 112 -3.91 -9.13 1.72
N MET A 113 -4.57 -10.30 1.79
CA MET A 113 -4.64 -11.10 3.02
C MET A 113 -3.25 -11.63 3.44
N LEU A 114 -2.38 -11.97 2.49
CA LEU A 114 -0.99 -12.33 2.78
C LEU A 114 -0.24 -11.16 3.44
N VAL A 115 -0.38 -9.94 2.92
CA VAL A 115 0.23 -8.74 3.54
C VAL A 115 -0.31 -8.57 4.96
N LYS A 116 -1.63 -8.60 5.13
CA LYS A 116 -2.31 -8.45 6.42
C LYS A 116 -1.80 -9.46 7.46
N SER A 117 -1.67 -10.72 7.07
CA SER A 117 -1.13 -11.77 7.95
C SER A 117 0.35 -11.55 8.30
N LYS A 118 1.15 -11.08 7.34
CA LYS A 118 2.59 -10.86 7.52
C LYS A 118 2.89 -9.72 8.49
N VAL A 119 2.20 -8.60 8.36
CA VAL A 119 2.41 -7.43 9.23
C VAL A 119 1.62 -7.52 10.55
N LYS A 120 0.81 -8.57 10.74
CA LYS A 120 -0.22 -8.77 11.76
C LYS A 120 -1.39 -7.80 11.56
N ASP A 121 -2.61 -8.30 11.70
CA ASP A 121 -3.86 -7.59 11.41
C ASP A 121 -3.93 -6.20 12.05
N ILE A 122 -3.57 -6.09 13.32
CA ILE A 122 -3.58 -4.83 14.06
C ILE A 122 -2.71 -3.72 13.44
N ASN A 123 -1.74 -4.07 12.60
CA ASN A 123 -0.87 -3.11 11.93
C ASN A 123 -1.32 -2.80 10.51
N PHE A 124 -2.41 -3.38 10.01
CA PHE A 124 -2.84 -3.27 8.61
C PHE A 124 -4.08 -2.39 8.48
N ILE A 125 -3.99 -1.30 7.73
CA ILE A 125 -5.10 -0.40 7.40
C ILE A 125 -5.29 -0.43 5.88
N GLU A 126 -6.39 -1.01 5.42
CA GLU A 126 -6.71 -1.12 3.99
C GLU A 126 -7.53 0.09 3.54
N ILE A 127 -7.00 0.84 2.57
CA ILE A 127 -7.68 1.96 1.91
C ILE A 127 -8.04 1.53 0.49
N PHE A 128 -9.31 1.37 0.23
CA PHE A 128 -9.80 1.07 -1.11
C PHE A 128 -10.11 2.37 -1.87
N VAL A 129 -9.25 2.69 -2.84
CA VAL A 129 -9.47 3.82 -3.76
C VAL A 129 -10.37 3.34 -4.89
N ASP A 130 -11.69 3.48 -4.67
CA ASP A 130 -12.77 2.91 -5.48
C ASP A 130 -13.25 3.89 -6.57
N THR A 131 -12.36 4.21 -7.47
CA THR A 131 -12.68 5.01 -8.65
C THR A 131 -13.28 4.12 -9.73
N PRO A 132 -14.42 4.49 -10.35
CA PRO A 132 -15.00 3.75 -11.46
C PRO A 132 -14.02 3.52 -12.60
N LEU A 133 -14.12 2.35 -13.25
CA LEU A 133 -13.20 1.97 -14.34
C LEU A 133 -13.22 2.97 -15.50
N GLU A 134 -14.41 3.47 -15.84
CA GLU A 134 -14.61 4.47 -16.91
C GLU A 134 -13.83 5.75 -16.61
N GLU A 135 -13.83 6.19 -15.35
CA GLU A 135 -13.08 7.36 -14.92
C GLU A 135 -11.57 7.10 -14.92
N CYS A 136 -11.14 5.93 -14.48
CA CYS A 136 -9.74 5.51 -14.57
C CYS A 136 -9.25 5.49 -16.02
N MET A 137 -10.09 4.99 -16.94
CA MET A 137 -9.82 5.00 -18.39
C MET A 137 -9.81 6.42 -18.98
N ARG A 138 -10.71 7.30 -18.52
CA ARG A 138 -10.75 8.70 -18.96
C ARG A 138 -9.49 9.44 -18.55
N ARG A 139 -9.01 9.21 -17.32
CA ARG A 139 -7.77 9.80 -16.82
C ARG A 139 -6.54 9.29 -17.55
N ASP A 140 -6.42 8.00 -17.71
CA ASP A 140 -5.32 7.24 -18.36
C ASP A 140 -3.95 7.96 -18.41
N THR A 141 -3.55 8.52 -17.29
CA THR A 141 -2.39 9.43 -17.13
C THR A 141 -1.08 8.85 -17.64
N LYS A 142 -0.99 7.52 -17.77
CA LYS A 142 0.18 6.79 -18.26
C LYS A 142 -0.03 6.15 -19.64
N GLY A 143 -1.20 6.34 -20.26
CA GLY A 143 -1.55 5.74 -21.54
C GLY A 143 -1.67 4.21 -21.51
N LEU A 144 -1.81 3.61 -20.32
CA LEU A 144 -1.79 2.15 -20.15
C LEU A 144 -3.11 1.50 -20.62
N TYR A 145 -4.24 2.15 -20.37
CA TYR A 145 -5.55 1.66 -20.83
C TYR A 145 -5.63 1.66 -22.36
N GLY A 146 -5.13 2.73 -23.00
CA GLY A 146 -5.05 2.80 -24.45
C GLY A 146 -4.18 1.69 -25.06
N LYS A 147 -3.05 1.37 -24.42
CA LYS A 147 -2.17 0.27 -24.84
C LYS A 147 -2.82 -1.09 -24.60
N ALA A 148 -3.49 -1.30 -23.46
CA ALA A 148 -4.18 -2.55 -23.14
C ALA A 148 -5.33 -2.83 -24.12
N LYS A 149 -6.15 -1.83 -24.47
CA LYS A 149 -7.22 -1.96 -25.47
C LYS A 149 -6.71 -2.30 -26.86
N LYS A 150 -5.50 -1.85 -27.21
CA LYS A 150 -4.82 -2.21 -28.48
C LYS A 150 -4.11 -3.57 -28.42
N GLY A 151 -4.21 -4.32 -27.30
CA GLY A 151 -3.56 -5.62 -27.13
C GLY A 151 -2.04 -5.54 -26.89
N LEU A 152 -1.47 -4.35 -26.73
CA LEU A 152 -0.03 -4.14 -26.49
C LEU A 152 0.38 -4.49 -25.06
N ILE A 153 -0.57 -4.48 -24.11
CA ILE A 153 -0.35 -4.92 -22.72
C ILE A 153 -1.29 -6.07 -22.45
N LYS A 154 -0.72 -7.24 -22.14
CA LYS A 154 -1.47 -8.42 -21.70
C LYS A 154 -1.72 -8.35 -20.18
N ASN A 155 -2.79 -9.01 -19.72
CA ASN A 155 -3.12 -9.15 -18.29
C ASN A 155 -3.25 -7.80 -17.55
N PHE A 156 -3.82 -6.78 -18.21
CA PHE A 156 -4.03 -5.46 -17.60
C PHE A 156 -5.30 -5.47 -16.73
N THR A 157 -5.14 -5.16 -15.44
CA THR A 157 -6.24 -5.17 -14.45
C THR A 157 -7.35 -4.20 -14.83
N GLY A 158 -8.58 -4.69 -14.86
CA GLY A 158 -9.77 -3.92 -15.27
C GLY A 158 -10.10 -3.98 -16.75
N ILE A 159 -9.21 -4.53 -17.61
CA ILE A 159 -9.50 -4.75 -19.05
C ILE A 159 -9.55 -6.24 -19.37
N ASN A 160 -8.45 -6.95 -19.22
CA ASN A 160 -8.33 -8.38 -19.52
C ASN A 160 -7.76 -9.21 -18.35
N ALA A 161 -7.69 -8.62 -17.18
CA ALA A 161 -7.42 -9.27 -15.91
C ALA A 161 -8.35 -8.73 -14.83
N PRO A 162 -8.77 -9.56 -13.84
CA PRO A 162 -9.73 -9.16 -12.81
C PRO A 162 -9.11 -8.20 -11.79
N TYR A 163 -10.00 -7.46 -11.12
CA TYR A 163 -9.74 -6.78 -9.87
C TYR A 163 -10.78 -7.25 -8.84
N GLU A 164 -10.32 -7.94 -7.82
CA GLU A 164 -11.15 -8.42 -6.72
C GLU A 164 -11.29 -7.30 -5.69
N ARG A 165 -12.50 -6.71 -5.61
CA ARG A 165 -12.78 -5.60 -4.70
C ARG A 165 -12.63 -6.05 -3.23
N PRO A 166 -12.04 -5.24 -2.35
CA PRO A 166 -12.06 -5.51 -0.92
C PRO A 166 -13.51 -5.60 -0.40
N GLU A 167 -13.79 -6.60 0.42
CA GLU A 167 -15.11 -6.76 1.03
C GLU A 167 -15.30 -5.81 2.21
N ASN A 168 -14.30 -5.69 3.08
CA ASN A 168 -14.34 -4.91 4.30
C ASN A 168 -13.07 -4.07 4.48
N PRO A 169 -12.80 -3.08 3.61
CA PRO A 169 -11.68 -2.16 3.78
C PRO A 169 -11.92 -1.24 4.99
N ASN A 170 -10.84 -0.77 5.63
CA ASN A 170 -10.96 0.20 6.72
C ASN A 170 -11.53 1.54 6.25
N LEU A 171 -11.27 1.91 4.99
CA LEU A 171 -11.84 3.08 4.35
C LEU A 171 -12.01 2.84 2.86
N ARG A 172 -13.13 3.33 2.29
CA ARG A 172 -13.41 3.38 0.85
C ARG A 172 -13.49 4.83 0.40
N ILE A 173 -12.75 5.18 -0.64
CA ILE A 173 -12.67 6.53 -1.20
C ILE A 173 -13.04 6.49 -2.68
N ASP A 174 -14.09 7.21 -3.06
CA ASP A 174 -14.45 7.48 -4.46
C ASP A 174 -13.86 8.83 -4.88
N THR A 175 -12.81 8.81 -5.69
CA THR A 175 -12.11 10.03 -6.14
C THR A 175 -12.88 10.83 -7.20
N THR A 176 -14.07 10.42 -7.57
CA THR A 176 -14.99 11.25 -8.37
C THR A 176 -15.83 12.18 -7.49
N LYS A 177 -15.88 11.89 -6.17
CA LYS A 177 -16.69 12.60 -5.18
C LYS A 177 -15.86 13.32 -4.12
N SER A 178 -14.57 13.04 -4.06
CA SER A 178 -13.69 13.61 -3.04
C SER A 178 -12.46 14.21 -3.70
N THR A 179 -12.05 15.37 -3.24
CA THR A 179 -10.75 15.97 -3.53
C THR A 179 -9.63 15.19 -2.85
N VAL A 180 -8.38 15.48 -3.20
CA VAL A 180 -7.22 14.85 -2.54
C VAL A 180 -7.18 15.21 -1.05
N ASP A 181 -7.45 16.48 -0.71
CA ASP A 181 -7.41 16.95 0.69
C ASP A 181 -8.52 16.32 1.53
N GLU A 182 -9.74 16.18 0.99
CA GLU A 182 -10.82 15.46 1.67
C GLU A 182 -10.46 13.99 1.89
N ALA A 183 -9.88 13.32 0.88
CA ALA A 183 -9.42 11.94 0.99
C ALA A 183 -8.33 11.78 2.07
N VAL A 184 -7.37 12.70 2.13
CA VAL A 184 -6.32 12.73 3.18
C VAL A 184 -6.95 12.90 4.55
N ASN A 185 -7.88 13.84 4.73
CA ASN A 185 -8.56 14.06 6.01
C ASN A 185 -9.37 12.82 6.46
N MET A 186 -10.07 12.14 5.54
CA MET A 186 -10.77 10.88 5.84
C MET A 186 -9.80 9.80 6.34
N ILE A 187 -8.62 9.69 5.72
CA ILE A 187 -7.60 8.72 6.14
C ILE A 187 -7.04 9.11 7.51
N LEU A 188 -6.70 10.39 7.75
CA LEU A 188 -6.18 10.85 9.04
C LEU A 188 -7.16 10.51 10.18
N ASN A 189 -8.46 10.77 10.00
CA ASN A 189 -9.49 10.40 10.98
C ASN A 189 -9.54 8.87 11.21
N THR A 190 -9.36 8.07 10.15
CA THR A 190 -9.36 6.60 10.25
C THR A 190 -8.18 6.07 11.05
N ILE A 191 -7.02 6.74 10.99
CA ILE A 191 -5.79 6.29 11.65
C ILE A 191 -5.47 7.06 12.96
N GLU A 192 -6.30 8.01 13.37
CA GLU A 192 -6.08 8.87 14.52
C GLU A 192 -5.72 8.07 15.79
N THR A 193 -6.54 7.08 16.14
CA THR A 193 -6.30 6.22 17.31
C THR A 193 -5.02 5.39 17.23
N LYS A 194 -4.49 5.17 16.02
CA LYS A 194 -3.24 4.46 15.81
C LYS A 194 -2.02 5.39 15.90
N LEU A 195 -2.19 6.67 15.61
CA LEU A 195 -1.15 7.68 15.74
C LEU A 195 -1.01 8.19 17.16
N GLU A 196 -2.02 7.97 18.02
CA GLU A 196 -1.95 8.38 19.43
C GLU A 196 -0.66 7.87 20.06
N LYS A 197 0.07 8.83 20.59
CA LYS A 197 1.41 8.65 21.15
C LYS A 197 1.38 7.50 22.16
N SER A 198 2.29 6.54 22.02
CA SER A 198 2.58 5.57 23.09
C SER A 198 3.16 6.32 24.27
N ILE A 199 2.30 7.00 25.01
CA ILE A 199 2.59 7.48 26.36
C ILE A 199 2.29 6.28 27.27
N LEU A 200 3.28 5.45 27.48
CA LEU A 200 3.48 4.62 28.69
C LEU A 200 4.78 3.83 28.55
#